data_9c89bfa0898411836e2ea81241b3f816
#
_entry.id   9c89bfa0898411836e2ea81241b3f816
#
_cell.length_a   1.000
_cell.length_b   1.000
_cell.length_c   1.000
_cell.angle_alpha   90.00
_cell.angle_beta   90.00
_cell.angle_gamma   90.00
#
_symmetry.space_group_name_H-M   'P 1'
#
loop_
_entity.id
_entity.type
_entity.pdbx_description
1 polymer ?
#
loop_
_entity_poly.entity_id
_entity_poly.type
_entity_poly.pdbx_seq_one_letter_code
_entity_poly.pdbx_strand_id
1 'polypeptide(L)'
;WELVKNLKKGKAVFSQPPMPIKCAGAPQKAMYLSCDHWFKEGVLNDINVEFYNTGAVLFGVKEYVPALMEYVKKYNAALNFEHQLVKVDGKAKVASFKNVANPEAPLVETEFDMLHAVPPQSPPDFIKVSPLVDSDGWIDVDQSTLQHKAFANIFALGDAINAPNAKTAA
;
A
#
# COMPACT_ATOMS: atom_id res chain seq x y z
N TRP A 1 0.81 3.34 -15.73
CA TRP A 1 -0.03 2.70 -16.76
C TRP A 1 0.81 2.04 -17.87
N GLU A 2 1.84 2.73 -18.38
CA GLU A 2 2.67 2.19 -19.47
C GLU A 2 3.31 0.82 -19.13
N LEU A 3 3.79 0.64 -17.89
CA LEU A 3 4.33 -0.65 -17.46
C LEU A 3 3.27 -1.76 -17.52
N VAL A 4 2.04 -1.46 -17.09
CA VAL A 4 0.94 -2.44 -17.13
C VAL A 4 0.60 -2.82 -18.56
N LYS A 5 0.45 -1.84 -19.47
CA LYS A 5 0.15 -2.10 -20.89
C LYS A 5 1.21 -2.94 -21.59
N ASN A 6 2.47 -2.72 -21.24
CA ASN A 6 3.59 -3.34 -21.94
C ASN A 6 4.00 -4.70 -21.37
N LEU A 7 3.59 -5.04 -20.13
CA LEU A 7 3.86 -6.34 -19.55
C LEU A 7 2.96 -7.40 -20.18
N LYS A 8 3.54 -8.36 -20.89
CA LYS A 8 2.83 -9.46 -21.53
C LYS A 8 3.17 -10.83 -20.92
N LYS A 9 4.27 -10.91 -20.17
CA LYS A 9 4.71 -12.10 -19.41
C LYS A 9 5.69 -11.70 -18.33
N GLY A 10 5.92 -12.59 -17.35
CA GLY A 10 6.90 -12.39 -16.30
C GLY A 10 6.25 -12.16 -14.94
N LYS A 11 6.89 -11.40 -14.04
CA LYS A 11 6.42 -11.21 -12.68
C LYS A 11 6.02 -9.76 -12.41
N ALA A 12 4.81 -9.58 -11.91
CA ALA A 12 4.28 -8.31 -11.41
C ALA A 12 4.15 -8.35 -9.89
N VAL A 13 4.89 -7.47 -9.22
CA VAL A 13 4.92 -7.37 -7.75
C VAL A 13 4.23 -6.08 -7.33
N PHE A 14 3.35 -6.19 -6.34
CA PHE A 14 2.64 -5.06 -5.72
C PHE A 14 2.94 -5.03 -4.23
N SER A 15 3.10 -3.84 -3.65
CA SER A 15 3.37 -3.71 -2.22
C SER A 15 2.40 -2.78 -1.52
N GLN A 16 2.09 -3.09 -0.26
CA GLN A 16 1.32 -2.24 0.65
C GLN A 16 2.16 -1.93 1.89
N PRO A 17 2.37 -0.65 2.22
CA PRO A 17 3.20 -0.24 3.36
C PRO A 17 2.49 -0.48 4.70
N PRO A 18 3.20 -0.32 5.84
CA PRO A 18 2.58 -0.35 7.16
C PRO A 18 1.65 0.84 7.39
N MET A 19 0.85 0.75 8.44
CA MET A 19 0.09 1.92 8.94
C MET A 19 1.05 2.99 9.51
N PRO A 20 0.71 4.27 9.39
CA PRO A 20 -0.51 4.81 8.78
C PRO A 20 -0.41 4.84 7.25
N ILE A 21 -1.44 4.30 6.60
CA ILE A 21 -1.59 4.37 5.14
C ILE A 21 -2.75 5.31 4.78
N LYS A 22 -2.54 6.16 3.79
CA LYS A 22 -3.61 6.98 3.22
C LYS A 22 -4.21 6.19 2.06
N CYS A 23 -5.48 5.79 2.20
CA CYS A 23 -6.17 4.86 1.30
C CYS A 23 -5.63 3.41 1.32
N ALA A 24 -6.02 2.65 2.35
CA ALA A 24 -5.62 1.24 2.50
C ALA A 24 -6.04 0.31 1.33
N GLY A 25 -7.01 0.72 0.52
CA GLY A 25 -7.43 -0.03 -0.67
C GLY A 25 -6.66 0.32 -1.95
N ALA A 26 -5.87 1.40 -1.98
CA ALA A 26 -5.24 1.86 -3.22
C ALA A 26 -4.21 0.87 -3.81
N PRO A 27 -3.31 0.25 -3.03
CA PRO A 27 -2.39 -0.75 -3.56
C PRO A 27 -3.12 -1.97 -4.16
N GLN A 28 -4.20 -2.41 -3.52
CA GLN A 28 -5.02 -3.51 -4.02
C GLN A 28 -5.77 -3.12 -5.31
N LYS A 29 -6.29 -1.88 -5.39
CA LYS A 29 -6.91 -1.37 -6.64
C LYS A 29 -5.92 -1.43 -7.80
N ALA A 30 -4.68 -1.02 -7.58
CA ALA A 30 -3.64 -1.09 -8.60
C ALA A 30 -3.45 -2.54 -9.10
N MET A 31 -3.39 -3.50 -8.18
CA MET A 31 -3.29 -4.93 -8.53
C MET A 31 -4.52 -5.41 -9.31
N TYR A 32 -5.73 -5.22 -8.77
CA TYR A 32 -6.95 -5.73 -9.42
C TYR A 32 -7.19 -5.15 -10.80
N LEU A 33 -6.98 -3.82 -10.96
CA LEU A 33 -7.17 -3.16 -12.25
C LEU A 33 -6.11 -3.59 -13.28
N SER A 34 -4.87 -3.83 -12.84
CA SER A 34 -3.82 -4.38 -13.69
C SER A 34 -4.16 -5.81 -14.13
N CYS A 35 -4.59 -6.66 -13.19
CA CYS A 35 -5.01 -8.02 -13.49
C CYS A 35 -6.22 -8.07 -14.44
N ASP A 36 -7.21 -7.19 -14.26
CA ASP A 36 -8.37 -7.12 -15.14
C ASP A 36 -7.97 -6.73 -16.56
N HIS A 37 -7.04 -5.78 -16.71
CA HIS A 37 -6.48 -5.44 -18.01
C HIS A 37 -5.79 -6.64 -18.66
N TRP A 38 -4.87 -7.30 -17.96
CA TRP A 38 -4.16 -8.48 -18.48
C TRP A 38 -5.11 -9.65 -18.78
N PHE A 39 -6.14 -9.81 -17.98
CA PHE A 39 -7.18 -10.82 -18.23
C PHE A 39 -7.93 -10.55 -19.55
N LYS A 40 -8.34 -9.29 -19.78
CA LYS A 40 -9.02 -8.86 -21.01
C LYS A 40 -8.14 -8.95 -22.25
N GLU A 41 -6.83 -8.70 -22.07
CA GLU A 41 -5.83 -8.86 -23.15
C GLU A 41 -5.44 -10.32 -23.39
N GLY A 42 -5.89 -11.27 -22.55
CA GLY A 42 -5.58 -12.69 -22.70
C GLY A 42 -4.16 -13.09 -22.30
N VAL A 43 -3.42 -12.20 -21.60
CA VAL A 43 -2.02 -12.42 -21.22
C VAL A 43 -1.80 -12.73 -19.72
N LEU A 44 -2.85 -12.68 -18.91
CA LEU A 44 -2.73 -12.84 -17.45
C LEU A 44 -2.08 -14.18 -17.05
N ASN A 45 -2.34 -15.25 -17.79
CA ASN A 45 -1.78 -16.57 -17.47
C ASN A 45 -0.24 -16.65 -17.61
N ASP A 46 0.36 -15.71 -18.36
CA ASP A 46 1.80 -15.61 -18.54
C ASP A 46 2.45 -14.65 -17.52
N ILE A 47 1.64 -14.05 -16.62
CA ILE A 47 2.09 -13.10 -15.62
C ILE A 47 1.88 -13.68 -14.21
N ASN A 48 2.98 -13.87 -13.48
CA ASN A 48 2.94 -14.21 -12.07
C ASN A 48 2.67 -12.94 -11.24
N VAL A 49 1.53 -12.88 -10.56
CA VAL A 49 1.12 -11.71 -9.77
C VAL A 49 1.34 -11.99 -8.28
N GLU A 50 2.12 -11.16 -7.62
CA GLU A 50 2.40 -11.24 -6.19
C GLU A 50 2.02 -9.93 -5.48
N PHE A 51 1.33 -10.04 -4.37
CA PHE A 51 0.95 -8.91 -3.50
C PHE A 51 1.56 -9.09 -2.13
N TYR A 52 2.44 -8.17 -1.74
CA TYR A 52 3.09 -8.12 -0.43
C TYR A 52 2.42 -7.07 0.44
N ASN A 53 1.85 -7.50 1.54
CA ASN A 53 1.16 -6.65 2.50
C ASN A 53 1.87 -6.67 3.84
N THR A 54 2.24 -5.51 4.36
CA THR A 54 2.82 -5.41 5.71
C THR A 54 1.83 -5.85 6.80
N GLY A 55 0.53 -5.69 6.56
CA GLY A 55 -0.51 -6.18 7.48
C GLY A 55 -0.73 -7.69 7.41
N ALA A 56 -1.32 -8.25 8.48
CA ALA A 56 -1.64 -9.68 8.60
C ALA A 56 -2.95 -10.07 7.88
N VAL A 57 -3.71 -9.12 7.35
CA VAL A 57 -5.02 -9.36 6.70
C VAL A 57 -5.11 -8.59 5.39
N LEU A 58 -5.92 -9.09 4.47
CA LEU A 58 -6.08 -8.46 3.16
C LEU A 58 -6.68 -7.06 3.25
N PHE A 59 -7.67 -6.86 4.12
CA PHE A 59 -8.32 -5.57 4.32
C PHE A 59 -8.87 -5.43 5.73
N GLY A 60 -8.86 -4.20 6.29
CA GLY A 60 -9.29 -3.95 7.67
C GLY A 60 -10.80 -4.07 7.90
N VAL A 61 -11.61 -3.94 6.87
CA VAL A 61 -13.08 -4.13 6.93
C VAL A 61 -13.39 -5.57 6.51
N LYS A 62 -13.66 -6.42 7.49
CA LYS A 62 -13.78 -7.87 7.32
C LYS A 62 -14.89 -8.28 6.34
N GLU A 63 -15.96 -7.51 6.31
CA GLU A 63 -17.12 -7.75 5.45
C GLU A 63 -16.80 -7.73 3.96
N TYR A 64 -15.78 -6.99 3.55
CA TYR A 64 -15.34 -6.92 2.16
C TYR A 64 -14.34 -8.00 1.76
N VAL A 65 -13.70 -8.66 2.74
CA VAL A 65 -12.65 -9.65 2.46
C VAL A 65 -13.14 -10.81 1.58
N PRO A 66 -14.34 -11.41 1.80
CA PRO A 66 -14.80 -12.49 0.94
C PRO A 66 -14.89 -12.09 -0.54
N ALA A 67 -15.46 -10.93 -0.84
CA ALA A 67 -15.58 -10.44 -2.22
C ALA A 67 -14.19 -10.11 -2.83
N LEU A 68 -13.27 -9.54 -2.06
CA LEU A 68 -11.90 -9.28 -2.51
C LEU A 68 -11.16 -10.60 -2.82
N MET A 69 -11.36 -11.63 -2.01
CA MET A 69 -10.75 -12.95 -2.21
C MET A 69 -11.26 -13.66 -3.47
N GLU A 70 -12.49 -13.38 -3.92
CA GLU A 70 -12.98 -13.89 -5.21
C GLU A 70 -12.12 -13.36 -6.37
N TYR A 71 -11.76 -12.07 -6.34
CA TYR A 71 -10.90 -11.48 -7.35
C TYR A 71 -9.44 -11.95 -7.23
N VAL A 72 -8.92 -12.15 -6.01
CA VAL A 72 -7.60 -12.75 -5.81
C VAL A 72 -7.53 -14.13 -6.46
N LYS A 73 -8.55 -14.97 -6.23
CA LYS A 73 -8.67 -16.30 -6.86
C LYS A 73 -8.85 -16.21 -8.38
N LYS A 74 -9.74 -15.32 -8.84
CA LYS A 74 -10.01 -15.12 -10.28
C LYS A 74 -8.72 -14.79 -11.06
N TYR A 75 -7.85 -13.96 -10.46
CA TYR A 75 -6.63 -13.51 -11.10
C TYR A 75 -5.40 -14.35 -10.72
N ASN A 76 -5.58 -15.39 -9.91
CA ASN A 76 -4.51 -16.26 -9.41
C ASN A 76 -3.36 -15.45 -8.77
N ALA A 77 -3.68 -14.40 -8.02
CA ALA A 77 -2.70 -13.56 -7.36
C ALA A 77 -2.23 -14.21 -6.05
N ALA A 78 -0.91 -14.30 -5.85
CA ALA A 78 -0.31 -14.77 -4.61
C ALA A 78 -0.31 -13.64 -3.56
N LEU A 79 -0.78 -13.94 -2.33
CA LEU A 79 -0.78 -13.01 -1.21
C LEU A 79 0.32 -13.36 -0.22
N ASN A 80 1.17 -12.38 0.10
CA ASN A 80 2.26 -12.48 1.07
C ASN A 80 2.00 -11.47 2.20
N PHE A 81 1.44 -11.94 3.32
CA PHE A 81 1.16 -11.10 4.48
C PHE A 81 2.38 -10.92 5.37
N GLU A 82 2.35 -9.88 6.21
CA GLU A 82 3.40 -9.55 7.16
C GLU A 82 4.77 -9.30 6.51
N HIS A 83 4.76 -8.81 5.27
CA HIS A 83 5.97 -8.53 4.50
C HIS A 83 6.01 -7.08 4.07
N GLN A 84 6.98 -6.34 4.61
CA GLN A 84 7.23 -4.92 4.30
C GLN A 84 8.32 -4.78 3.24
N LEU A 85 8.04 -4.05 2.16
CA LEU A 85 9.07 -3.65 1.21
C LEU A 85 10.09 -2.74 1.87
N VAL A 86 11.37 -3.13 1.89
CA VAL A 86 12.45 -2.38 2.54
C VAL A 86 13.57 -1.96 1.60
N LYS A 87 13.71 -2.63 0.46
CA LYS A 87 14.76 -2.30 -0.53
C LYS A 87 14.28 -2.64 -1.94
N VAL A 88 14.71 -1.83 -2.90
CA VAL A 88 14.52 -2.08 -4.33
C VAL A 88 15.85 -1.85 -5.05
N ASP A 89 16.30 -2.86 -5.77
CA ASP A 89 17.38 -2.73 -6.74
C ASP A 89 16.76 -2.68 -8.14
N GLY A 90 16.65 -1.47 -8.69
CA GLY A 90 16.05 -1.26 -10.00
C GLY A 90 16.90 -1.76 -11.17
N LYS A 91 18.22 -1.93 -10.98
CA LYS A 91 19.11 -2.47 -12.03
C LYS A 91 19.02 -3.99 -12.08
N ALA A 92 19.09 -4.64 -10.92
CA ALA A 92 18.92 -6.08 -10.80
C ALA A 92 17.45 -6.52 -10.91
N LYS A 93 16.50 -5.57 -10.83
CA LYS A 93 15.06 -5.84 -10.75
C LYS A 93 14.69 -6.76 -9.57
N VAL A 94 15.25 -6.48 -8.40
CA VAL A 94 15.00 -7.25 -7.18
C VAL A 94 14.36 -6.35 -6.13
N ALA A 95 13.29 -6.84 -5.52
CA ALA A 95 12.62 -6.24 -4.36
C ALA A 95 12.90 -7.11 -3.12
N SER A 96 13.27 -6.48 -2.00
CA SER A 96 13.56 -7.18 -0.74
C SER A 96 12.52 -6.81 0.30
N PHE A 97 11.94 -7.81 0.94
CA PHE A 97 10.89 -7.69 1.93
C PHE A 97 11.35 -8.21 3.29
N LYS A 98 11.05 -7.45 4.33
CA LYS A 98 11.26 -7.85 5.73
C LYS A 98 9.98 -8.51 6.25
N ASN A 99 10.09 -9.68 6.87
CA ASN A 99 8.98 -10.25 7.62
C ASN A 99 8.81 -9.48 8.94
N VAL A 100 7.67 -8.83 9.13
CA VAL A 100 7.42 -8.00 10.33
C VAL A 100 6.96 -8.81 11.53
N ALA A 101 6.43 -10.02 11.32
CA ALA A 101 6.10 -10.95 12.40
C ALA A 101 7.35 -11.69 12.93
N ASN A 102 8.39 -11.84 12.09
CA ASN A 102 9.68 -12.41 12.50
C ASN A 102 10.83 -11.52 11.99
N PRO A 103 11.14 -10.42 12.70
CA PRO A 103 12.13 -9.43 12.27
C PRO A 103 13.57 -9.96 12.11
N GLU A 104 13.89 -11.09 12.75
CA GLU A 104 15.20 -11.74 12.69
C GLU A 104 15.35 -12.69 11.50
N ALA A 105 14.24 -12.97 10.79
CA ALA A 105 14.29 -13.78 9.59
C ALA A 105 15.07 -13.07 8.46
N PRO A 106 15.77 -13.81 7.60
CA PRO A 106 16.37 -13.24 6.39
C PRO A 106 15.34 -12.48 5.53
N LEU A 107 15.81 -11.49 4.79
CA LEU A 107 14.95 -10.80 3.83
C LEU A 107 14.48 -11.79 2.76
N VAL A 108 13.21 -11.67 2.39
CA VAL A 108 12.65 -12.36 1.24
C VAL A 108 12.92 -11.51 0.01
N GLU A 109 13.69 -12.03 -0.93
CA GLU A 109 13.99 -11.37 -2.19
C GLU A 109 13.16 -11.96 -3.32
N THR A 110 12.60 -11.10 -4.14
CA THR A 110 11.87 -11.51 -5.36
C THR A 110 12.29 -10.66 -6.55
N GLU A 111 12.53 -11.30 -7.68
CA GLU A 111 12.72 -10.62 -8.94
C GLU A 111 11.37 -10.08 -9.45
N PHE A 112 11.41 -9.02 -10.25
CA PHE A 112 10.21 -8.45 -10.87
C PHE A 112 10.49 -7.94 -12.28
N ASP A 113 9.49 -8.03 -13.15
CA ASP A 113 9.45 -7.32 -14.43
C ASP A 113 8.69 -6.00 -14.28
N MET A 114 7.70 -5.99 -13.39
CA MET A 114 6.97 -4.79 -12.97
C MET A 114 6.84 -4.75 -11.44
N LEU A 115 7.14 -3.60 -10.84
CA LEU A 115 6.93 -3.35 -9.42
C LEU A 115 6.04 -2.13 -9.22
N HIS A 116 4.95 -2.30 -8.47
CA HIS A 116 4.16 -1.22 -7.88
C HIS A 116 4.59 -1.03 -6.44
N ALA A 117 5.58 -0.18 -6.23
CA ALA A 117 6.12 0.12 -4.91
C ALA A 117 5.34 1.24 -4.23
N VAL A 118 4.81 0.96 -3.03
CA VAL A 118 4.20 1.99 -2.17
C VAL A 118 5.06 2.10 -0.91
N PRO A 119 5.83 3.19 -0.75
CA PRO A 119 6.65 3.40 0.43
C PRO A 119 5.81 3.81 1.64
N PRO A 120 6.36 3.74 2.87
CA PRO A 120 5.77 4.38 4.02
C PRO A 120 5.49 5.86 3.75
N GLN A 121 4.33 6.32 4.21
CA GLN A 121 3.85 7.67 3.92
C GLN A 121 4.16 8.62 5.08
N SER A 122 4.40 9.87 4.77
CA SER A 122 4.65 10.92 5.74
C SER A 122 4.01 12.24 5.30
N PRO A 123 3.73 13.18 6.21
CA PRO A 123 3.26 14.50 5.84
C PRO A 123 4.31 15.27 5.03
N PRO A 124 3.90 16.29 4.26
CA PRO A 124 4.83 17.22 3.62
C PRO A 124 5.77 17.88 4.63
N ASP A 125 7.01 18.16 4.23
CA ASP A 125 8.03 18.68 5.13
C ASP A 125 7.65 20.01 5.77
N PHE A 126 6.98 20.91 5.05
CA PHE A 126 6.52 22.19 5.61
C PHE A 126 5.48 22.00 6.74
N ILE A 127 4.73 20.90 6.74
CA ILE A 127 3.82 20.54 7.84
C ILE A 127 4.64 20.02 9.02
N LYS A 128 5.59 19.12 8.80
CA LYS A 128 6.40 18.50 9.86
C LYS A 128 7.18 19.53 10.71
N VAL A 129 7.61 20.64 10.09
CA VAL A 129 8.33 21.70 10.80
C VAL A 129 7.43 22.75 11.44
N SER A 130 6.12 22.63 11.28
CA SER A 130 5.14 23.55 11.88
C SER A 130 4.82 23.19 13.34
N PRO A 131 4.33 24.16 14.15
CA PRO A 131 3.88 23.87 15.52
C PRO A 131 2.55 23.11 15.59
N LEU A 132 2.02 22.64 14.45
CA LEU A 132 0.70 22.03 14.37
C LEU A 132 0.75 20.50 14.48
N VAL A 133 1.94 19.90 14.53
CA VAL A 133 2.11 18.45 14.45
C VAL A 133 2.25 17.77 15.81
N ASP A 134 1.85 16.49 15.83
CA ASP A 134 2.16 15.56 16.90
C ASP A 134 3.60 15.02 16.79
N SER A 135 3.97 14.07 17.66
CA SER A 135 5.31 13.44 17.67
C SER A 135 5.65 12.71 16.37
N ASP A 136 4.65 12.29 15.61
CA ASP A 136 4.83 11.54 14.36
C ASP A 136 4.83 12.46 13.11
N GLY A 137 4.67 13.77 13.34
CA GLY A 137 4.69 14.79 12.29
C GLY A 137 3.36 15.02 11.59
N TRP A 138 2.25 14.44 12.05
CA TRP A 138 0.91 14.67 11.52
C TRP A 138 0.22 15.81 12.26
N ILE A 139 -0.65 16.58 11.58
CA ILE A 139 -1.40 17.66 12.24
C ILE A 139 -2.28 17.07 13.33
N ASP A 140 -2.13 17.56 14.58
CA ASP A 140 -2.79 17.03 15.76
C ASP A 140 -4.19 17.60 15.93
N VAL A 141 -5.21 16.83 15.54
CA VAL A 141 -6.61 17.22 15.60
C VAL A 141 -7.43 16.32 16.51
N ASP A 142 -8.48 16.89 17.09
CA ASP A 142 -9.59 16.12 17.62
C ASP A 142 -10.35 15.45 16.47
N GLN A 143 -10.56 14.14 16.58
CA GLN A 143 -11.06 13.32 15.49
C GLN A 143 -12.56 13.49 15.20
N SER A 144 -13.30 14.05 16.17
CA SER A 144 -14.74 14.28 16.02
C SER A 144 -15.03 15.65 15.40
N THR A 145 -14.17 16.64 15.69
CA THR A 145 -14.39 18.02 15.28
C THR A 145 -13.43 18.49 14.18
N LEU A 146 -12.32 17.76 13.99
CA LEU A 146 -11.19 18.11 13.12
C LEU A 146 -10.50 19.42 13.50
N GLN A 147 -10.81 19.95 14.69
CA GLN A 147 -10.18 21.12 15.28
C GLN A 147 -8.82 20.75 15.86
N HIS A 148 -7.83 21.60 15.69
CA HIS A 148 -6.50 21.39 16.27
C HIS A 148 -6.58 21.44 17.80
N LYS A 149 -5.92 20.48 18.48
CA LYS A 149 -6.03 20.36 19.94
C LYS A 149 -5.50 21.55 20.72
N ALA A 150 -4.46 22.24 20.19
CA ALA A 150 -3.86 23.40 20.85
C ALA A 150 -4.32 24.76 20.29
N PHE A 151 -4.81 24.81 19.06
CA PHE A 151 -5.18 26.08 18.39
C PHE A 151 -6.65 26.05 17.97
N ALA A 152 -7.51 26.68 18.75
CA ALA A 152 -8.96 26.63 18.56
C ALA A 152 -9.47 27.24 17.24
N ASN A 153 -8.67 28.06 16.57
CA ASN A 153 -9.01 28.68 15.28
C ASN A 153 -8.44 27.91 14.08
N ILE A 154 -7.82 26.74 14.30
CA ILE A 154 -7.23 25.92 13.23
C ILE A 154 -7.99 24.61 13.13
N PHE A 155 -8.31 24.22 11.92
CA PHE A 155 -8.91 22.95 11.55
C PHE A 155 -8.08 22.30 10.46
N ALA A 156 -7.99 20.97 10.47
CA ALA A 156 -7.32 20.22 9.41
C ALA A 156 -8.06 18.92 9.09
N LEU A 157 -7.93 18.47 7.85
CA LEU A 157 -8.59 17.24 7.38
C LEU A 157 -7.75 16.54 6.31
N GLY A 158 -8.17 15.34 5.94
CA GLY A 158 -7.53 14.57 4.89
C GLY A 158 -6.21 13.92 5.31
N ASP A 159 -5.29 13.79 4.37
CA ASP A 159 -4.09 12.96 4.53
C ASP A 159 -3.03 13.54 5.47
N ALA A 160 -3.12 14.82 5.78
CA ALA A 160 -2.13 15.52 6.62
C ALA A 160 -2.35 15.33 8.13
N ILE A 161 -3.50 14.82 8.55
CA ILE A 161 -3.90 14.73 9.96
C ILE A 161 -3.57 13.37 10.58
N ASN A 162 -3.54 13.33 11.91
CA ASN A 162 -3.26 12.15 12.73
C ASN A 162 -4.48 11.24 13.01
N ALA A 163 -5.59 11.39 12.29
CA ALA A 163 -6.73 10.49 12.45
C ALA A 163 -6.32 9.03 12.20
N PRO A 164 -6.75 8.06 13.03
CA PRO A 164 -6.21 6.70 13.06
C PRO A 164 -6.61 5.86 11.85
N ASN A 165 -7.76 6.15 11.25
CA ASN A 165 -8.26 5.38 10.11
C ASN A 165 -7.66 5.90 8.80
N ALA A 166 -7.44 4.99 7.86
CA ALA A 166 -6.99 5.34 6.53
C ALA A 166 -8.01 6.28 5.85
N LYS A 167 -7.52 7.42 5.34
CA LYS A 167 -8.32 8.35 4.56
C LYS A 167 -8.34 7.87 3.12
N THR A 168 -9.47 8.04 2.48
CA THR A 168 -9.60 7.74 1.06
C THR A 168 -10.48 8.79 0.42
N ALA A 169 -10.10 9.23 -0.76
CA ALA A 169 -11.01 9.94 -1.65
C ALA A 169 -11.92 8.86 -2.27
N ALA A 170 -13.04 8.64 -1.64
CA ALA A 170 -14.00 7.63 -2.08
C ALA A 170 -14.66 8.02 -3.41
#